data_e1a0ca4332b6f0235ee47d72784f6bfa
#
_entry.id   e1a0ca4332b6f0235ee47d72784f6bfa
#
_cell.length_a   1.000
_cell.length_b   1.000
_cell.length_c   1.000
_cell.angle_alpha   90.00
_cell.angle_beta   90.00
_cell.angle_gamma   90.00
#
_symmetry.space_group_name_H-M   'P 1'
#
loop_
_entity.id
_entity.type
_entity.pdbx_description
1 polymer ?
#
loop_
_entity_poly.entity_id
_entity_poly.type
_entity_poly.pdbx_seq_one_letter_code
_entity_poly.pdbx_strand_id
1 'polypeptide(L)'
;MVKAIDKYWLFGVRAHQDDTLLDALGRGGGKRRCGSRITPAEGAFMLGVPNMIMVTGDNAEPVPFTHDAYQYCESFRPLKRVMWSSCGSSGWRNGNEEAFICDISHKYDNICGAYLDDFFTRFGSKPQEHTDELLACIQDIRAKLSAAARPMPVYVTAYMHGMKDIAKSVMDLVDGLVFWTWQSKELPLLPERFQQAEEACPKHKKLLGIYMYDFTTREAVDMELMKFQCEYGLELLKAGRVEGLVFEANSVMGIGLPTEEYLREWIAQTRDVEVP
;
A
#
# COMPACT_ATOMS: atom_id res chain seq x y z
N MET A 1 -2.44 20.13 14.17
CA MET A 1 -3.37 19.53 13.18
C MET A 1 -2.79 19.77 11.80
N VAL A 2 -2.99 18.86 10.89
CA VAL A 2 -2.60 18.95 9.48
C VAL A 2 -3.85 18.74 8.60
N LYS A 3 -3.74 18.94 7.31
CA LYS A 3 -4.86 18.62 6.40
C LYS A 3 -4.90 17.15 6.09
N ALA A 4 -6.10 16.58 5.90
CA ALA A 4 -6.29 15.16 5.57
C ALA A 4 -5.50 14.75 4.31
N ILE A 5 -5.39 15.64 3.32
CA ILE A 5 -4.60 15.39 2.12
C ILE A 5 -3.14 15.04 2.42
N ASP A 6 -2.55 15.59 3.47
CA ASP A 6 -1.18 15.29 3.88
C ASP A 6 -1.00 13.86 4.42
N LYS A 7 -2.12 13.18 4.69
CA LYS A 7 -2.21 11.81 5.19
C LYS A 7 -2.69 10.80 4.12
N TYR A 8 -2.96 11.25 2.90
CA TYR A 8 -3.41 10.40 1.80
C TYR A 8 -2.23 9.89 0.99
N TRP A 9 -2.28 8.61 0.64
CA TRP A 9 -1.22 7.88 -0.05
C TRP A 9 -1.79 7.15 -1.26
N LEU A 10 -1.01 7.04 -2.32
CA LEU A 10 -1.27 6.09 -3.40
C LEU A 10 -0.44 4.82 -3.16
N PHE A 11 -1.06 3.67 -3.32
CA PHE A 11 -0.34 2.42 -3.53
C PHE A 11 0.07 2.36 -5.00
N GLY A 12 1.34 2.55 -5.25
CA GLY A 12 1.88 2.67 -6.60
C GLY A 12 2.56 1.38 -7.04
N VAL A 13 2.22 0.93 -8.23
CA VAL A 13 2.87 -0.21 -8.91
C VAL A 13 3.26 0.19 -10.32
N ARG A 14 4.09 -0.59 -10.99
CA ARG A 14 4.42 -0.34 -12.41
C ARG A 14 3.14 -0.28 -13.25
N ALA A 15 3.15 0.58 -14.27
CA ALA A 15 2.10 0.54 -15.28
C ALA A 15 2.01 -0.87 -15.88
N HIS A 16 0.80 -1.32 -16.17
CA HIS A 16 0.50 -2.65 -16.70
C HIS A 16 0.76 -3.83 -15.76
N GLN A 17 1.08 -3.57 -14.46
CA GLN A 17 1.40 -4.63 -13.50
C GLN A 17 0.25 -5.63 -13.34
N ASP A 18 -0.98 -5.17 -13.28
CA ASP A 18 -2.16 -5.97 -12.97
C ASP A 18 -3.02 -6.29 -14.21
N ASP A 19 -2.55 -6.02 -15.42
CA ASP A 19 -3.32 -6.17 -16.66
C ASP A 19 -4.00 -7.54 -16.82
N THR A 20 -3.36 -8.60 -16.32
CA THR A 20 -3.92 -9.97 -16.38
C THR A 20 -5.09 -10.19 -15.43
N LEU A 21 -5.23 -9.33 -14.43
CA LEU A 21 -6.26 -9.41 -13.40
C LEU A 21 -7.43 -8.45 -13.64
N LEU A 22 -7.31 -7.54 -14.65
CA LEU A 22 -8.29 -6.50 -14.87
C LEU A 22 -9.34 -6.89 -15.89
N ASP A 23 -10.59 -6.70 -15.51
CA ASP A 23 -11.74 -6.68 -16.40
C ASP A 23 -12.44 -5.32 -16.25
N ALA A 24 -12.70 -4.63 -17.36
CA ALA A 24 -13.44 -3.37 -17.36
C ALA A 24 -14.76 -3.51 -18.11
N LEU A 25 -15.70 -2.62 -17.79
CA LEU A 25 -16.89 -2.44 -18.60
C LEU A 25 -16.48 -1.80 -19.93
N GLY A 26 -16.72 -2.51 -21.04
CA GLY A 26 -16.58 -1.94 -22.37
C GLY A 26 -17.61 -0.85 -22.63
N ARG A 27 -17.35 0.05 -23.58
CA ARG A 27 -18.38 0.94 -24.11
C ARG A 27 -19.50 0.07 -24.72
N GLY A 28 -20.67 0.04 -24.08
CA GLY A 28 -21.75 -0.87 -24.45
C GLY A 28 -22.11 -1.89 -23.36
N GLY A 29 -21.45 -1.84 -22.21
CA GLY A 29 -21.82 -2.60 -21.00
C GLY A 29 -21.30 -4.03 -20.93
N GLY A 30 -20.54 -4.50 -21.91
CA GLY A 30 -19.89 -5.82 -21.86
C GLY A 30 -18.55 -5.76 -21.12
N LYS A 31 -18.27 -6.75 -20.26
CA LYS A 31 -16.93 -6.91 -19.66
C LYS A 31 -15.90 -7.25 -20.75
N ARG A 32 -14.74 -6.63 -20.68
CA ARG A 32 -13.60 -6.97 -21.49
C ARG A 32 -12.32 -6.88 -20.66
N ARG A 33 -11.35 -7.68 -20.98
CA ARG A 33 -9.99 -7.54 -20.46
C ARG A 33 -9.42 -6.20 -20.91
N CYS A 34 -8.86 -5.46 -19.96
CA CYS A 34 -8.20 -4.19 -20.24
C CYS A 34 -6.97 -4.07 -19.36
N GLY A 35 -6.04 -3.21 -19.76
CA GLY A 35 -4.90 -2.82 -18.94
C GLY A 35 -4.97 -1.34 -18.57
N SER A 36 -4.30 -0.96 -17.52
CA SER A 36 -4.07 0.43 -17.17
C SER A 36 -2.64 0.83 -17.50
N ARG A 37 -2.50 1.84 -18.33
CA ARG A 37 -1.19 2.43 -18.63
C ARG A 37 -0.76 3.50 -17.63
N ILE A 38 -1.60 3.79 -16.63
CA ILE A 38 -1.35 4.88 -15.68
C ILE A 38 -0.12 4.53 -14.83
N THR A 39 0.90 5.37 -14.92
CA THR A 39 2.10 5.26 -14.09
C THR A 39 1.80 5.69 -12.64
N PRO A 40 2.62 5.27 -11.66
CA PRO A 40 2.40 5.69 -10.27
C PRO A 40 2.37 7.21 -10.08
N ALA A 41 3.24 7.95 -10.77
CA ALA A 41 3.26 9.42 -10.70
C ALA A 41 1.99 10.04 -11.31
N GLU A 42 1.52 9.52 -12.46
CA GLU A 42 0.24 9.94 -13.04
C GLU A 42 -0.92 9.66 -12.09
N GLY A 43 -0.97 8.47 -11.47
CA GLY A 43 -1.99 8.10 -10.51
C GLY A 43 -2.04 9.04 -9.30
N ALA A 44 -0.88 9.35 -8.71
CA ALA A 44 -0.79 10.32 -7.62
C ALA A 44 -1.28 11.72 -8.04
N PHE A 45 -0.89 12.17 -9.24
CA PHE A 45 -1.35 13.43 -9.80
C PHE A 45 -2.87 13.43 -10.05
N MET A 46 -3.42 12.36 -10.63
CA MET A 46 -4.83 12.22 -10.94
C MET A 46 -5.73 12.23 -9.69
N LEU A 47 -5.27 11.63 -8.59
CA LEU A 47 -5.94 11.68 -7.29
C LEU A 47 -5.61 12.95 -6.50
N GLY A 48 -4.57 13.69 -6.88
CA GLY A 48 -4.07 14.84 -6.15
C GLY A 48 -3.49 14.51 -4.77
N VAL A 49 -2.95 13.28 -4.60
CA VAL A 49 -2.38 12.80 -3.33
C VAL A 49 -0.87 13.03 -3.31
N PRO A 50 -0.30 13.50 -2.18
CA PRO A 50 1.10 13.89 -2.12
C PRO A 50 2.05 12.78 -1.68
N ASN A 51 1.57 11.60 -1.30
CA ASN A 51 2.40 10.55 -0.77
C ASN A 51 2.19 9.24 -1.55
N MET A 52 3.20 8.36 -1.51
CA MET A 52 3.18 7.10 -2.23
C MET A 52 3.85 5.98 -1.45
N ILE A 53 3.29 4.78 -1.57
CA ILE A 53 3.99 3.52 -1.30
C ILE A 53 4.29 2.91 -2.66
N MET A 54 5.55 2.90 -3.09
CA MET A 54 5.93 2.28 -4.35
C MET A 54 6.25 0.82 -4.15
N VAL A 55 5.43 -0.05 -4.73
CA VAL A 55 5.59 -1.49 -4.63
C VAL A 55 6.14 -2.05 -5.93
N THR A 56 7.05 -2.99 -5.79
CA THR A 56 7.57 -3.74 -6.91
C THR A 56 6.64 -4.89 -7.22
N GLY A 57 6.37 -5.12 -8.49
CA GLY A 57 5.51 -6.21 -8.91
C GLY A 57 6.11 -7.60 -8.68
N ASP A 58 5.38 -8.58 -9.20
CA ASP A 58 5.74 -9.98 -9.14
C ASP A 58 7.15 -10.31 -9.59
N ASN A 59 7.68 -11.32 -9.00
CA ASN A 59 8.79 -12.24 -9.23
C ASN A 59 9.52 -12.23 -10.60
N ALA A 60 9.06 -11.57 -11.62
CA ALA A 60 9.64 -11.65 -12.96
C ALA A 60 10.78 -10.68 -13.17
N GLU A 61 10.83 -9.58 -12.42
CA GLU A 61 11.92 -8.61 -12.51
C GLU A 61 12.26 -8.00 -11.17
N PRO A 62 13.54 -7.92 -10.86
CA PRO A 62 14.03 -7.22 -9.68
C PRO A 62 13.91 -5.71 -9.90
N VAL A 63 12.70 -5.18 -9.98
CA VAL A 63 12.47 -3.81 -9.63
C VAL A 63 12.71 -3.82 -8.12
N PRO A 64 13.56 -3.10 -7.60
CA PRO A 64 14.06 -1.75 -7.82
C PRO A 64 15.39 -1.64 -8.57
N PHE A 65 15.94 -2.67 -9.15
CA PHE A 65 17.31 -2.70 -9.67
C PHE A 65 17.43 -2.35 -11.17
N THR A 66 16.32 -2.07 -11.83
CA THR A 66 16.31 -1.67 -13.23
C THR A 66 16.45 -0.16 -13.37
N HIS A 67 16.80 0.29 -14.56
CA HIS A 67 16.79 1.71 -14.93
C HIS A 67 15.46 2.38 -14.63
N ASP A 68 14.36 1.66 -14.78
CA ASP A 68 13.00 2.14 -14.53
C ASP A 68 12.82 2.62 -13.10
N ALA A 69 13.39 1.91 -12.11
CA ALA A 69 13.27 2.28 -10.71
C ALA A 69 13.84 3.68 -10.43
N TYR A 70 14.98 4.03 -11.01
CA TYR A 70 15.55 5.38 -10.91
C TYR A 70 14.70 6.41 -11.65
N GLN A 71 14.13 6.05 -12.80
CA GLN A 71 13.22 6.94 -13.55
C GLN A 71 11.94 7.21 -12.76
N TYR A 72 11.40 6.21 -12.06
CA TYR A 72 10.28 6.43 -11.13
C TYR A 72 10.68 7.38 -10.00
N CYS A 73 11.86 7.24 -9.38
CA CYS A 73 12.34 8.17 -8.35
C CYS A 73 12.38 9.62 -8.88
N GLU A 74 12.84 9.82 -10.12
CA GLU A 74 12.82 11.15 -10.76
C GLU A 74 11.38 11.69 -10.91
N SER A 75 10.45 10.83 -11.31
CA SER A 75 9.04 11.22 -11.47
C SER A 75 8.34 11.50 -10.13
N PHE A 76 8.89 10.99 -9.01
CA PHE A 76 8.34 11.19 -7.67
C PHE A 76 8.88 12.43 -6.95
N ARG A 77 9.78 13.22 -7.55
CA ARG A 77 10.29 14.46 -6.93
C ARG A 77 9.22 15.42 -6.42
N PRO A 78 8.04 15.57 -7.08
CA PRO A 78 6.96 16.42 -6.58
C PRO A 78 6.22 15.85 -5.36
N LEU A 79 6.38 14.56 -5.04
CA LEU A 79 5.71 13.94 -3.90
C LEU A 79 6.39 14.35 -2.59
N LYS A 80 5.59 14.47 -1.52
CA LYS A 80 6.10 14.81 -0.19
C LYS A 80 6.81 13.65 0.49
N ARG A 81 6.25 12.43 0.37
CA ARG A 81 6.77 11.23 1.02
C ARG A 81 6.61 10.02 0.11
N VAL A 82 7.65 9.20 0.06
CA VAL A 82 7.65 7.95 -0.68
C VAL A 82 8.23 6.85 0.23
N MET A 83 7.46 5.81 0.49
CA MET A 83 7.96 4.55 1.01
C MET A 83 8.25 3.64 -0.17
N TRP A 84 9.41 2.98 -0.16
CA TRP A 84 9.78 2.07 -1.23
C TRP A 84 9.76 0.62 -0.75
N SER A 85 9.16 -0.26 -1.53
CA SER A 85 9.05 -1.67 -1.15
C SER A 85 10.40 -2.37 -1.20
N SER A 86 10.72 -3.13 -0.16
CA SER A 86 11.86 -4.03 -0.11
C SER A 86 11.47 -5.51 -0.35
N CYS A 87 10.24 -5.75 -0.75
CA CYS A 87 9.79 -7.00 -1.35
C CYS A 87 8.65 -6.74 -2.33
N GLY A 88 8.49 -7.61 -3.31
CA GLY A 88 7.37 -7.58 -4.24
C GLY A 88 6.14 -8.26 -3.68
N SER A 89 5.04 -8.26 -4.44
CA SER A 89 3.83 -9.01 -4.14
C SER A 89 4.18 -10.47 -3.82
N SER A 90 3.36 -11.09 -2.96
CA SER A 90 3.64 -12.42 -2.39
C SER A 90 4.93 -12.48 -1.53
N GLY A 91 5.44 -11.36 -1.07
CA GLY A 91 6.63 -11.28 -0.23
C GLY A 91 7.94 -11.66 -0.91
N TRP A 92 7.96 -11.67 -2.25
CA TRP A 92 9.14 -12.03 -3.02
C TRP A 92 10.30 -11.05 -2.83
N ARG A 93 11.53 -11.59 -2.72
CA ARG A 93 12.77 -10.83 -2.52
C ARG A 93 13.94 -11.52 -3.19
N ASN A 94 14.91 -10.73 -3.66
CA ASN A 94 16.22 -11.22 -4.07
C ASN A 94 17.35 -10.92 -3.04
N GLY A 95 17.07 -10.07 -2.05
CA GLY A 95 17.97 -9.78 -0.94
C GLY A 95 18.85 -8.53 -1.09
N ASN A 96 18.67 -7.75 -2.16
CA ASN A 96 19.46 -6.53 -2.43
C ASN A 96 18.62 -5.24 -2.42
N GLU A 97 17.34 -5.33 -2.12
CA GLU A 97 16.38 -4.25 -2.20
C GLU A 97 16.77 -3.06 -1.30
N GLU A 98 17.32 -3.35 -0.12
CA GLU A 98 17.73 -2.34 0.84
C GLU A 98 18.90 -1.49 0.34
N ALA A 99 19.81 -2.07 -0.42
CA ALA A 99 20.93 -1.32 -1.02
C ALA A 99 20.42 -0.24 -1.98
N PHE A 100 19.40 -0.54 -2.76
CA PHE A 100 18.73 0.45 -3.62
C PHE A 100 18.00 1.51 -2.78
N ILE A 101 17.22 1.12 -1.75
CA ILE A 101 16.53 2.07 -0.87
C ILE A 101 17.52 3.01 -0.20
N CYS A 102 18.65 2.50 0.27
CA CYS A 102 19.72 3.32 0.83
C CYS A 102 20.28 4.31 -0.21
N ASP A 103 20.61 3.85 -1.43
CA ASP A 103 21.11 4.72 -2.49
C ASP A 103 20.13 5.85 -2.83
N ILE A 104 18.85 5.53 -3.07
CA ILE A 104 17.86 6.56 -3.38
C ILE A 104 17.59 7.50 -2.21
N SER A 105 17.74 7.04 -0.97
CA SER A 105 17.56 7.90 0.22
C SER A 105 18.62 9.00 0.31
N HIS A 106 19.81 8.79 -0.24
CA HIS A 106 20.87 9.81 -0.34
C HIS A 106 20.64 10.81 -1.47
N LYS A 107 19.84 10.44 -2.46
CA LYS A 107 19.57 11.27 -3.66
C LYS A 107 18.26 12.04 -3.57
N TYR A 108 17.27 11.50 -2.84
CA TYR A 108 15.91 12.02 -2.80
C TYR A 108 15.45 12.16 -1.34
N ASP A 109 15.21 13.39 -0.91
CA ASP A 109 14.84 13.70 0.47
C ASP A 109 13.44 13.19 0.87
N ASN A 110 12.58 12.93 -0.11
CA ASN A 110 11.22 12.43 0.10
C ASN A 110 11.14 10.90 0.31
N ILE A 111 12.24 10.16 0.15
CA ILE A 111 12.28 8.74 0.54
C ILE A 111 12.29 8.65 2.06
N CYS A 112 11.23 8.05 2.63
CA CYS A 112 10.93 8.17 4.06
C CYS A 112 10.68 6.85 4.80
N GLY A 113 10.79 5.71 4.13
CA GLY A 113 10.59 4.41 4.74
C GLY A 113 10.70 3.25 3.77
N ALA A 114 10.75 2.06 4.32
CA ALA A 114 10.69 0.80 3.59
C ALA A 114 9.34 0.12 3.78
N TYR A 115 8.86 -0.56 2.76
CA TYR A 115 7.61 -1.29 2.78
C TYR A 115 7.83 -2.77 2.47
N LEU A 116 7.13 -3.65 3.16
CA LEU A 116 7.18 -5.09 2.99
C LEU A 116 5.81 -5.57 2.50
N ASP A 117 5.67 -5.68 1.19
CA ASP A 117 4.41 -6.12 0.60
C ASP A 117 4.26 -7.63 0.75
N ASP A 118 3.08 -8.08 1.20
CA ASP A 118 2.71 -9.48 1.40
C ASP A 118 3.77 -10.34 2.15
N PHE A 119 4.59 -9.69 2.95
CA PHE A 119 5.77 -10.31 3.58
C PHE A 119 5.44 -11.55 4.40
N PHE A 120 4.32 -11.53 5.13
CA PHE A 120 3.92 -12.64 5.99
C PHE A 120 3.39 -13.85 5.22
N THR A 121 3.03 -13.67 3.95
CA THR A 121 2.60 -14.77 3.07
C THR A 121 3.76 -15.42 2.32
N ARG A 122 4.97 -14.86 2.44
CA ARG A 122 6.20 -15.31 1.76
C ARG A 122 6.45 -16.80 1.87
N PHE A 123 6.16 -17.39 3.03
CA PHE A 123 6.36 -18.82 3.30
C PHE A 123 5.05 -19.62 3.22
N GLY A 124 4.01 -19.07 2.60
CA GLY A 124 2.70 -19.68 2.48
C GLY A 124 1.70 -19.24 3.54
N SER A 125 0.66 -20.02 3.75
CA SER A 125 -0.48 -19.65 4.60
C SER A 125 -0.27 -19.83 6.11
N LYS A 126 0.92 -20.25 6.54
CA LYS A 126 1.22 -20.56 7.95
C LYS A 126 2.48 -19.86 8.43
N PRO A 127 2.44 -18.52 8.56
CA PRO A 127 3.60 -17.73 8.97
C PRO A 127 4.15 -18.15 10.34
N GLN A 128 3.32 -18.70 11.23
CA GLN A 128 3.74 -19.17 12.55
C GLN A 128 4.73 -20.35 12.50
N GLU A 129 4.71 -21.15 11.42
CA GLU A 129 5.66 -22.27 11.22
C GLU A 129 7.05 -21.77 10.77
N HIS A 130 7.17 -20.47 10.38
CA HIS A 130 8.37 -19.84 9.83
C HIS A 130 8.82 -18.62 10.66
N THR A 131 8.54 -18.62 11.95
CA THR A 131 8.85 -17.47 12.83
C THR A 131 10.32 -17.10 12.81
N ASP A 132 11.23 -18.09 12.87
CA ASP A 132 12.68 -17.84 12.91
C ASP A 132 13.19 -17.26 11.59
N GLU A 133 12.69 -17.74 10.44
CA GLU A 133 13.03 -17.21 9.12
C GLU A 133 12.49 -15.78 8.93
N LEU A 134 11.27 -15.50 9.39
CA LEU A 134 10.69 -14.15 9.37
C LEU A 134 11.50 -13.18 10.25
N LEU A 135 11.86 -13.61 11.46
CA LEU A 135 12.70 -12.82 12.36
C LEU A 135 14.06 -12.50 11.73
N ALA A 136 14.76 -13.52 11.24
CA ALA A 136 16.07 -13.35 10.62
C ALA A 136 15.99 -12.41 9.40
N CYS A 137 14.95 -12.56 8.58
CA CYS A 137 14.76 -11.73 7.41
C CYS A 137 14.52 -10.25 7.77
N ILE A 138 13.64 -9.95 8.73
CA ILE A 138 13.39 -8.54 9.13
C ILE A 138 14.62 -7.94 9.81
N GLN A 139 15.34 -8.70 10.62
CA GLN A 139 16.58 -8.24 11.24
C GLN A 139 17.63 -7.88 10.19
N ASP A 140 17.80 -8.70 9.16
CA ASP A 140 18.70 -8.43 8.03
C ASP A 140 18.28 -7.16 7.27
N ILE A 141 16.99 -7.02 6.95
CA ILE A 141 16.43 -5.82 6.32
C ILE A 141 16.78 -4.58 7.13
N ARG A 142 16.50 -4.58 8.44
CA ARG A 142 16.76 -3.44 9.31
C ARG A 142 18.25 -3.12 9.44
N ALA A 143 19.09 -4.15 9.51
CA ALA A 143 20.55 -3.99 9.54
C ALA A 143 21.04 -3.30 8.26
N LYS A 144 20.58 -3.74 7.09
CA LYS A 144 20.94 -3.13 5.79
C LYS A 144 20.42 -1.69 5.65
N LEU A 145 19.18 -1.43 6.08
CA LEU A 145 18.59 -0.09 6.04
C LEU A 145 19.30 0.92 6.95
N SER A 146 20.15 0.47 7.89
CA SER A 146 20.96 1.37 8.73
C SER A 146 21.95 2.22 7.91
N ALA A 147 22.26 1.84 6.67
CA ALA A 147 23.11 2.60 5.75
C ALA A 147 22.37 3.72 5.00
N ALA A 148 21.07 3.88 5.21
CA ALA A 148 20.29 4.94 4.57
C ALA A 148 20.65 6.33 5.11
N ALA A 149 20.38 7.38 4.32
CA ALA A 149 20.66 8.78 4.69
C ALA A 149 19.92 9.25 5.96
N ARG A 150 18.86 8.57 6.33
CA ARG A 150 18.00 8.85 7.50
C ARG A 150 17.35 7.57 8.02
N PRO A 151 16.79 7.58 9.24
CA PRO A 151 16.05 6.42 9.75
C PRO A 151 14.93 6.02 8.77
N MET A 152 14.90 4.73 8.41
CA MET A 152 13.89 4.14 7.54
C MET A 152 12.95 3.25 8.34
N PRO A 153 11.79 3.76 8.77
CA PRO A 153 10.77 2.92 9.37
C PRO A 153 10.32 1.84 8.39
N VAL A 154 10.06 0.65 8.92
CA VAL A 154 9.63 -0.52 8.15
C VAL A 154 8.14 -0.73 8.37
N TYR A 155 7.37 -0.62 7.29
CA TYR A 155 5.95 -0.91 7.27
C TYR A 155 5.68 -2.21 6.53
N VAL A 156 4.59 -2.90 6.88
CA VAL A 156 4.24 -4.18 6.28
C VAL A 156 2.76 -4.25 5.93
N THR A 157 2.43 -4.94 4.84
CA THR A 157 1.06 -5.34 4.51
C THR A 157 0.50 -6.24 5.61
N ALA A 158 -0.68 -5.92 6.10
CA ALA A 158 -1.38 -6.68 7.11
C ALA A 158 -2.83 -6.96 6.67
N TYR A 159 -3.15 -8.22 6.49
CA TYR A 159 -4.52 -8.67 6.29
C TYR A 159 -5.14 -9.07 7.62
N MET A 160 -6.30 -8.53 7.93
CA MET A 160 -6.96 -8.70 9.22
C MET A 160 -7.15 -10.16 9.62
N HIS A 161 -7.40 -11.03 8.65
CA HIS A 161 -7.66 -12.46 8.90
C HIS A 161 -6.41 -13.26 9.31
N GLY A 162 -5.19 -12.76 9.04
CA GLY A 162 -3.92 -13.46 9.29
C GLY A 162 -3.12 -12.92 10.48
N MET A 163 -3.51 -11.82 11.07
CA MET A 163 -2.72 -11.12 12.10
C MET A 163 -2.43 -11.97 13.34
N LYS A 164 -3.38 -12.78 13.79
CA LYS A 164 -3.25 -13.65 14.98
C LYS A 164 -2.21 -14.76 14.83
N ASP A 165 -1.84 -15.08 13.59
CA ASP A 165 -0.93 -16.18 13.27
C ASP A 165 0.53 -15.70 13.19
N ILE A 166 0.77 -14.40 13.38
CA ILE A 166 2.11 -13.81 13.35
C ILE A 166 2.64 -13.65 14.77
N ALA A 167 3.81 -14.22 15.02
CA ALA A 167 4.42 -14.14 16.33
C ALA A 167 4.70 -12.70 16.75
N LYS A 168 4.44 -12.37 18.02
CA LYS A 168 4.68 -11.03 18.56
C LYS A 168 6.12 -10.56 18.36
N SER A 169 7.10 -11.46 18.49
CA SER A 169 8.51 -11.16 18.27
C SER A 169 8.81 -10.67 16.85
N VAL A 170 8.09 -11.16 15.85
CA VAL A 170 8.18 -10.70 14.45
C VAL A 170 7.55 -9.31 14.33
N MET A 171 6.36 -9.13 14.93
CA MET A 171 5.67 -7.84 14.93
C MET A 171 6.49 -6.75 15.63
N ASP A 172 7.18 -7.05 16.72
CA ASP A 172 8.00 -6.07 17.43
C ASP A 172 9.18 -5.50 16.60
N LEU A 173 9.47 -6.10 15.45
CA LEU A 173 10.50 -5.64 14.51
C LEU A 173 9.99 -4.72 13.40
N VAL A 174 8.69 -4.49 13.29
CA VAL A 174 8.11 -3.56 12.32
C VAL A 174 7.62 -2.29 13.01
N ASP A 175 7.69 -1.16 12.31
CA ASP A 175 7.32 0.14 12.87
C ASP A 175 5.85 0.48 12.59
N GLY A 176 5.30 -0.07 11.51
CA GLY A 176 3.94 0.22 11.11
C GLY A 176 3.30 -0.85 10.22
N LEU A 177 1.99 -0.74 10.10
CA LEU A 177 1.14 -1.67 9.38
C LEU A 177 0.24 -0.92 8.42
N VAL A 178 0.06 -1.46 7.21
CA VAL A 178 -0.99 -1.06 6.30
C VAL A 178 -2.04 -2.15 6.29
N PHE A 179 -3.22 -1.84 6.83
CA PHE A 179 -4.31 -2.79 6.96
C PHE A 179 -5.17 -2.83 5.72
N TRP A 180 -5.36 -4.03 5.17
CA TRP A 180 -6.14 -4.28 3.98
C TRP A 180 -7.31 -5.23 4.24
N THR A 181 -8.44 -4.96 3.62
CA THR A 181 -9.56 -5.88 3.52
C THR A 181 -9.58 -6.46 2.11
N TRP A 182 -8.96 -7.62 1.92
CA TRP A 182 -8.72 -8.21 0.60
C TRP A 182 -9.98 -8.48 -0.24
N GLN A 183 -11.07 -8.89 0.41
CA GLN A 183 -12.32 -9.18 -0.27
C GLN A 183 -13.37 -8.12 0.08
N SER A 184 -13.94 -7.46 -0.90
CA SER A 184 -14.91 -6.38 -0.69
C SER A 184 -16.13 -6.82 0.15
N LYS A 185 -16.58 -8.07 0.02
CA LYS A 185 -17.67 -8.65 0.83
C LYS A 185 -17.38 -8.67 2.33
N GLU A 186 -16.12 -8.53 2.74
CA GLU A 186 -15.70 -8.50 4.15
C GLU A 186 -15.63 -7.09 4.74
N LEU A 187 -15.79 -6.06 3.91
CA LEU A 187 -15.78 -4.66 4.37
C LEU A 187 -16.79 -4.36 5.49
N PRO A 188 -17.98 -4.95 5.55
CA PRO A 188 -18.87 -4.75 6.70
C PRO A 188 -18.27 -5.15 8.05
N LEU A 189 -17.28 -6.03 8.07
CA LEU A 189 -16.56 -6.45 9.27
C LEU A 189 -15.35 -5.56 9.60
N LEU A 190 -15.04 -4.57 8.78
CA LEU A 190 -13.86 -3.71 8.94
C LEU A 190 -13.78 -3.05 10.32
N PRO A 191 -14.86 -2.48 10.90
CA PRO A 191 -14.77 -1.84 12.21
C PRO A 191 -14.35 -2.79 13.33
N GLU A 192 -14.95 -3.98 13.37
CA GLU A 192 -14.63 -5.01 14.37
C GLU A 192 -13.19 -5.50 14.21
N ARG A 193 -12.81 -5.84 12.99
CA ARG A 193 -11.46 -6.36 12.68
C ARG A 193 -10.39 -5.31 12.92
N PHE A 194 -10.66 -4.05 12.61
CA PHE A 194 -9.71 -2.97 12.87
C PHE A 194 -9.48 -2.77 14.36
N GLN A 195 -10.53 -2.85 15.18
CA GLN A 195 -10.40 -2.83 16.65
C GLN A 195 -9.54 -3.99 17.15
N GLN A 196 -9.77 -5.21 16.67
CA GLN A 196 -8.94 -6.38 17.03
C GLN A 196 -7.47 -6.17 16.66
N ALA A 197 -7.20 -5.55 15.51
CA ALA A 197 -5.84 -5.23 15.10
C ALA A 197 -5.18 -4.15 15.96
N GLU A 198 -5.92 -3.14 16.40
CA GLU A 198 -5.41 -2.15 17.35
C GLU A 198 -5.04 -2.78 18.69
N GLU A 199 -5.87 -3.69 19.19
CA GLU A 199 -5.60 -4.43 20.43
C GLU A 199 -4.36 -5.34 20.29
N ALA A 200 -4.20 -6.00 19.15
CA ALA A 200 -3.04 -6.85 18.87
C ALA A 200 -1.74 -6.05 18.66
N CYS A 201 -1.85 -4.84 18.09
CA CYS A 201 -0.72 -4.01 17.68
C CYS A 201 -0.82 -2.57 18.22
N PRO A 202 -0.90 -2.37 19.56
CA PRO A 202 -1.23 -1.05 20.14
C PRO A 202 -0.14 0.00 19.90
N LYS A 203 1.11 -0.40 19.72
CA LYS A 203 2.26 0.51 19.57
C LYS A 203 2.62 0.83 18.13
N HIS A 204 2.09 0.09 17.17
CA HIS A 204 2.43 0.24 15.77
C HIS A 204 1.70 1.44 15.16
N LYS A 205 2.38 2.13 14.27
CA LYS A 205 1.75 3.06 13.35
C LYS A 205 0.82 2.31 12.42
N LYS A 206 -0.30 2.90 12.08
CA LYS A 206 -1.34 2.23 11.28
C LYS A 206 -1.74 3.11 10.11
N LEU A 207 -1.83 2.51 8.94
CA LEU A 207 -2.47 3.07 7.76
C LEU A 207 -3.62 2.14 7.37
N LEU A 208 -4.67 2.70 6.77
CA LEU A 208 -5.79 1.91 6.25
C LEU A 208 -5.74 1.90 4.73
N GLY A 209 -5.72 0.71 4.15
CA GLY A 209 -5.84 0.50 2.73
C GLY A 209 -7.28 0.52 2.25
N ILE A 210 -7.52 1.16 1.11
CA ILE A 210 -8.82 1.34 0.48
C ILE A 210 -8.72 0.84 -0.96
N TYR A 211 -9.49 -0.21 -1.29
CA TYR A 211 -9.55 -0.77 -2.63
C TYR A 211 -10.63 -0.10 -3.47
N MET A 212 -10.27 0.29 -4.70
CA MET A 212 -11.24 0.69 -5.74
C MET A 212 -11.78 -0.50 -6.53
N TYR A 213 -11.01 -1.60 -6.56
CA TYR A 213 -11.24 -2.79 -7.36
C TYR A 213 -11.11 -4.05 -6.49
N ASP A 214 -11.99 -4.99 -6.64
CA ASP A 214 -11.90 -6.28 -5.97
C ASP A 214 -11.25 -7.30 -6.91
N PHE A 215 -9.99 -7.62 -6.66
CA PHE A 215 -9.22 -8.57 -7.47
C PHE A 215 -9.73 -10.00 -7.42
N THR A 216 -10.55 -10.34 -6.42
CA THR A 216 -11.12 -11.69 -6.30
C THR A 216 -12.34 -11.88 -7.21
N THR A 217 -13.17 -10.86 -7.34
CA THR A 217 -14.34 -10.86 -8.23
C THR A 217 -14.05 -10.30 -9.61
N ARG A 218 -12.92 -9.58 -9.75
CA ARG A 218 -12.52 -8.83 -10.94
C ARG A 218 -13.54 -7.78 -11.36
N GLU A 219 -14.01 -7.03 -10.38
CA GLU A 219 -15.00 -5.98 -10.54
C GLU A 219 -14.64 -4.76 -9.70
N ALA A 220 -15.23 -3.60 -10.03
CA ALA A 220 -15.20 -2.47 -9.13
C ALA A 220 -15.81 -2.89 -7.77
N VAL A 221 -15.26 -2.37 -6.68
CA VAL A 221 -15.91 -2.51 -5.37
C VAL A 221 -17.32 -1.93 -5.44
N ASP A 222 -18.29 -2.58 -4.80
CA ASP A 222 -19.65 -2.06 -4.71
C ASP A 222 -19.65 -0.62 -4.19
N MET A 223 -20.46 0.25 -4.77
CA MET A 223 -20.41 1.68 -4.47
C MET A 223 -20.75 2.02 -3.01
N GLU A 224 -21.67 1.28 -2.39
CA GLU A 224 -21.99 1.52 -0.98
C GLU A 224 -20.85 1.05 -0.07
N LEU A 225 -20.18 -0.04 -0.43
CA LEU A 225 -18.98 -0.50 0.27
C LEU A 225 -17.78 0.45 0.03
N MET A 226 -17.66 1.02 -1.17
CA MET A 226 -16.65 2.04 -1.47
C MET A 226 -16.83 3.28 -0.60
N LYS A 227 -18.05 3.81 -0.52
CA LYS A 227 -18.40 4.93 0.35
C LYS A 227 -18.10 4.61 1.81
N PHE A 228 -18.56 3.44 2.26
CA PHE A 228 -18.36 3.01 3.64
C PHE A 228 -16.87 2.97 4.03
N GLN A 229 -16.00 2.34 3.25
CA GLN A 229 -14.57 2.26 3.61
C GLN A 229 -13.88 3.63 3.60
N CYS A 230 -14.27 4.53 2.69
CA CYS A 230 -13.75 5.90 2.63
C CYS A 230 -14.16 6.71 3.86
N GLU A 231 -15.46 6.72 4.20
CA GLU A 231 -15.97 7.46 5.36
C GLU A 231 -15.43 6.91 6.67
N TYR A 232 -15.42 5.61 6.85
CA TYR A 232 -14.85 4.97 8.03
C TYR A 232 -13.35 5.28 8.17
N GLY A 233 -12.60 5.26 7.06
CA GLY A 233 -11.20 5.65 7.04
C GLY A 233 -10.99 7.10 7.48
N LEU A 234 -11.83 8.02 7.01
CA LEU A 234 -11.79 9.42 7.44
C LEU A 234 -12.12 9.59 8.93
N GLU A 235 -13.07 8.84 9.45
CA GLU A 235 -13.38 8.83 10.89
C GLU A 235 -12.19 8.37 11.72
N LEU A 236 -11.54 7.27 11.32
CA LEU A 236 -10.32 6.79 11.96
C LEU A 236 -9.20 7.83 11.93
N LEU A 237 -9.05 8.52 10.81
CA LEU A 237 -8.03 9.55 10.63
C LEU A 237 -8.30 10.76 11.53
N LYS A 238 -9.56 11.25 11.60
CA LYS A 238 -9.99 12.31 12.51
C LYS A 238 -9.78 11.97 13.98
N ALA A 239 -9.99 10.69 14.32
CA ALA A 239 -9.78 10.18 15.67
C ALA A 239 -8.30 9.93 16.01
N GLY A 240 -7.36 10.11 15.06
CA GLY A 240 -5.94 9.81 15.24
C GLY A 240 -5.63 8.32 15.42
N ARG A 241 -6.55 7.45 15.01
CA ARG A 241 -6.40 5.99 15.10
C ARG A 241 -5.58 5.41 13.94
N VAL A 242 -5.52 6.13 12.81
CA VAL A 242 -4.61 5.83 11.68
C VAL A 242 -3.78 7.06 11.33
N GLU A 243 -2.57 6.85 10.81
CA GLU A 243 -1.68 7.92 10.35
C GLU A 243 -1.93 8.32 8.89
N GLY A 244 -2.72 7.54 8.16
CA GLY A 244 -3.04 7.83 6.77
C GLY A 244 -3.96 6.80 6.13
N LEU A 245 -4.44 7.14 4.93
CA LEU A 245 -5.24 6.29 4.05
C LEU A 245 -4.44 6.00 2.79
N VAL A 246 -4.44 4.74 2.36
CA VAL A 246 -3.69 4.27 1.18
C VAL A 246 -4.69 3.77 0.14
N PHE A 247 -4.72 4.42 -1.02
CA PHE A 247 -5.64 4.08 -2.11
C PHE A 247 -4.96 3.14 -3.11
N GLU A 248 -5.54 2.00 -3.38
CA GLU A 248 -5.05 1.04 -4.35
C GLU A 248 -5.83 1.13 -5.65
N ALA A 249 -5.17 1.22 -6.75
CA ALA A 249 -3.80 1.53 -7.10
C ALA A 249 -3.80 2.20 -8.48
N ASN A 250 -2.68 2.78 -8.92
CA ASN A 250 -2.62 3.33 -10.28
C ASN A 250 -2.91 2.30 -11.37
N SER A 251 -2.61 1.03 -11.14
CA SER A 251 -2.83 -0.07 -12.09
C SER A 251 -4.31 -0.36 -12.38
N VAL A 252 -5.23 0.13 -11.55
CA VAL A 252 -6.69 0.02 -11.77
C VAL A 252 -7.33 1.34 -12.19
N MET A 253 -6.52 2.39 -12.39
CA MET A 253 -7.02 3.72 -12.78
C MET A 253 -7.11 3.88 -14.31
N GLY A 254 -8.00 4.76 -14.76
CA GLY A 254 -8.19 5.10 -16.18
C GLY A 254 -8.89 4.01 -17.00
N ILE A 255 -9.43 2.99 -16.36
CA ILE A 255 -10.13 1.87 -17.01
C ILE A 255 -11.66 2.01 -16.93
N GLY A 256 -12.16 3.13 -16.39
CA GLY A 256 -13.58 3.46 -16.33
C GLY A 256 -14.29 2.90 -15.09
N LEU A 257 -13.61 2.75 -13.97
CA LEU A 257 -14.23 2.34 -12.71
C LEU A 257 -15.07 3.49 -12.11
N PRO A 258 -16.33 3.27 -11.77
CA PRO A 258 -17.14 4.28 -11.08
C PRO A 258 -16.58 4.60 -9.69
N THR A 259 -15.89 3.65 -9.06
CA THR A 259 -15.20 3.83 -7.76
C THR A 259 -14.00 4.76 -7.86
N GLU A 260 -13.31 4.83 -9.01
CA GLU A 260 -12.24 5.81 -9.24
C GLU A 260 -12.82 7.23 -9.32
N GLU A 261 -13.93 7.41 -10.06
CA GLU A 261 -14.59 8.72 -10.16
C GLU A 261 -15.06 9.20 -8.80
N TYR A 262 -15.74 8.34 -8.05
CA TYR A 262 -16.16 8.63 -6.67
C TYR A 262 -14.96 9.00 -5.78
N LEU A 263 -13.88 8.22 -5.82
CA LEU A 263 -12.70 8.46 -4.97
C LEU A 263 -12.07 9.84 -5.27
N ARG A 264 -11.98 10.23 -6.53
CA ARG A 264 -11.46 11.56 -6.92
C ARG A 264 -12.30 12.70 -6.33
N GLU A 265 -13.61 12.58 -6.44
CA GLU A 265 -14.54 13.56 -5.87
C GLU A 265 -14.45 13.58 -4.34
N TRP A 266 -14.43 12.43 -3.72
CA TRP A 266 -14.32 12.29 -2.27
C TRP A 266 -13.02 12.89 -1.72
N ILE A 267 -11.88 12.63 -2.37
CA ILE A 267 -10.59 13.25 -2.01
C ILE A 267 -10.68 14.77 -2.14
N ALA A 268 -11.27 15.28 -3.23
CA ALA A 268 -11.43 16.73 -3.44
C ALA A 268 -12.28 17.39 -2.34
N GLN A 269 -13.31 16.71 -1.84
CA GLN A 269 -14.18 17.19 -0.78
C GLN A 269 -13.54 17.11 0.61
N THR A 270 -12.71 16.12 0.87
CA THR A 270 -12.15 15.85 2.20
C THR A 270 -10.73 16.36 2.40
N ARG A 271 -10.05 16.78 1.34
CA ARG A 271 -8.63 17.16 1.36
C ARG A 271 -8.25 18.21 2.40
N ASP A 272 -9.13 19.16 2.69
CA ASP A 272 -8.89 20.28 3.61
C ASP A 272 -9.43 20.02 5.02
N VAL A 273 -9.97 18.84 5.30
CA VAL A 273 -10.40 18.45 6.64
C VAL A 273 -9.19 18.44 7.57
N GLU A 274 -9.31 19.08 8.73
CA GLU A 274 -8.24 19.07 9.74
C GLU A 274 -8.22 17.74 10.51
N VAL A 275 -7.03 17.17 10.65
CA VAL A 275 -6.78 15.89 11.34
C VAL A 275 -5.55 16.01 12.25
N PRO A 276 -5.40 15.14 13.25
CA PRO A 276 -4.25 15.13 14.16
C PRO A 276 -2.89 15.00 13.46
#